data_6f855b2ab034ec7a77c405bc4bbc1cd4
#
_entry.id   6f855b2ab034ec7a77c405bc4bbc1cd4
#
_cell.length_a   1.000
_cell.length_b   1.000
_cell.length_c   1.000
_cell.angle_alpha   90.00
_cell.angle_beta   90.00
_cell.angle_gamma   90.00
#
_symmetry.space_group_name_H-M   'P 1'
#
loop_
_entity.id
_entity.type
_entity.pdbx_description
1 polymer ?
#
loop_
_entity_poly.entity_id
_entity_poly.type
_entity_poly.pdbx_seq_one_letter_code
_entity_poly.pdbx_strand_id
1 'polypeptide(L)'
;MSVDKMNQAILNQLRLNSRKTWQQIGKDVHLTGQAVAARVAQMEEQGIISGYTIRQDQLSRHFITVFMQNSEFTRFENFLRENPRVESAYKVTGEGCYQLCFIADTPQEVERFLDSVLPFGRCKVLSAIRCVK
;
A
#
# COMPACT_ATOMS: atom_id res chain seq x y z
N MET A 1 6.84 -15.45 -8.96
CA MET A 1 6.92 -15.04 -10.37
C MET A 1 8.20 -14.26 -10.59
N SER A 2 9.02 -14.68 -11.55
CA SER A 2 10.22 -13.93 -11.90
C SER A 2 9.87 -12.78 -12.86
N VAL A 3 10.59 -11.69 -12.74
CA VAL A 3 10.44 -10.50 -13.58
C VAL A 3 11.71 -10.38 -14.43
N ASP A 4 11.59 -10.27 -15.75
CA ASP A 4 12.76 -10.11 -16.59
C ASP A 4 13.41 -8.73 -16.40
N LYS A 5 14.64 -8.58 -16.90
CA LYS A 5 15.41 -7.35 -16.72
C LYS A 5 14.72 -6.12 -17.30
N MET A 6 14.05 -6.27 -18.45
CA MET A 6 13.36 -5.16 -19.10
C MET A 6 12.13 -4.74 -18.30
N ASN A 7 11.34 -5.69 -17.83
CA ASN A 7 10.19 -5.41 -16.98
C ASN A 7 10.64 -4.77 -15.65
N GLN A 8 11.74 -5.24 -15.07
CA GLN A 8 12.28 -4.62 -13.86
C GLN A 8 12.71 -3.17 -14.10
N ALA A 9 13.32 -2.88 -15.23
CA ALA A 9 13.69 -1.51 -15.60
C ALA A 9 12.45 -0.61 -15.72
N ILE A 10 11.37 -1.11 -16.32
CA ILE A 10 10.10 -0.38 -16.42
C ILE A 10 9.51 -0.14 -15.02
N LEU A 11 9.49 -1.17 -14.16
CA LEU A 11 9.00 -1.04 -12.80
C LEU A 11 9.78 0.01 -12.01
N ASN A 12 11.11 0.04 -12.17
CA ASN A 12 11.96 1.03 -11.52
C ASN A 12 11.61 2.46 -11.96
N GLN A 13 11.33 2.66 -13.26
CA GLN A 13 10.89 3.96 -13.76
C GLN A 13 9.53 4.37 -13.18
N LEU A 14 8.58 3.44 -13.10
CA LEU A 14 7.28 3.70 -12.51
C LEU A 14 7.37 4.03 -11.02
N ARG A 15 8.30 3.40 -10.28
CA ARG A 15 8.54 3.73 -8.87
C ARG A 15 9.06 5.15 -8.68
N LEU A 16 9.90 5.63 -9.60
CA LEU A 16 10.43 6.98 -9.55
C LEU A 16 9.35 8.02 -9.88
N ASN A 17 8.54 7.75 -10.89
CA ASN A 17 7.45 8.63 -11.32
C ASN A 17 6.44 7.83 -12.13
N SER A 18 5.34 7.41 -11.50
CA SER A 18 4.29 6.62 -12.14
C SER A 18 3.47 7.40 -13.16
N ARG A 19 3.66 8.71 -13.27
CA ARG A 19 2.98 9.56 -14.25
C ARG A 19 3.78 9.79 -15.53
N LYS A 20 4.97 9.24 -15.65
CA LYS A 20 5.71 9.26 -16.92
C LYS A 20 4.87 8.63 -18.02
N THR A 21 4.92 9.20 -19.21
CA THR A 21 4.31 8.61 -20.39
C THR A 21 5.07 7.33 -20.79
N TRP A 22 4.39 6.43 -21.51
CA TRP A 22 5.07 5.24 -22.04
C TRP A 22 6.26 5.61 -22.93
N GLN A 23 6.16 6.69 -23.66
CA GLN A 23 7.26 7.22 -24.49
C GLN A 23 8.45 7.64 -23.65
N GLN A 24 8.22 8.38 -22.57
CA GLN A 24 9.29 8.82 -21.67
C GLN A 24 9.99 7.63 -21.00
N ILE A 25 9.23 6.66 -20.53
CA ILE A 25 9.80 5.40 -19.98
C ILE A 25 10.60 4.68 -21.06
N GLY A 26 10.04 4.59 -22.27
CA GLY A 26 10.70 3.92 -23.39
C GLY A 26 12.06 4.50 -23.72
N LYS A 27 12.22 5.81 -23.66
CA LYS A 27 13.52 6.47 -23.86
C LYS A 27 14.56 6.01 -22.84
N ASP A 28 14.14 5.84 -21.58
CA ASP A 28 15.04 5.45 -20.50
C ASP A 28 15.40 3.97 -20.54
N VAL A 29 14.53 3.12 -21.09
CA VAL A 29 14.74 1.67 -21.13
C VAL A 29 15.00 1.13 -22.55
N HIS A 30 15.14 2.02 -23.54
CA HIS A 30 15.42 1.69 -24.93
C HIS A 30 14.34 0.85 -25.61
N LEU A 31 13.07 1.21 -25.39
CA LEU A 31 11.90 0.62 -26.01
C LEU A 31 11.02 1.70 -26.61
N THR A 32 10.15 1.31 -27.54
CA THR A 32 9.07 2.19 -28.00
C THR A 32 8.02 2.35 -26.91
N GLY A 33 7.24 3.44 -26.96
CA GLY A 33 6.13 3.63 -26.04
C GLY A 33 5.11 2.50 -26.12
N GLN A 34 4.82 1.99 -27.32
CA GLN A 34 3.92 0.86 -27.52
C GLN A 34 4.44 -0.42 -26.84
N ALA A 35 5.74 -0.68 -26.95
CA ALA A 35 6.36 -1.84 -26.29
C ALA A 35 6.29 -1.73 -24.77
N VAL A 36 6.52 -0.54 -24.21
CA VAL A 36 6.36 -0.29 -22.77
C VAL A 36 4.92 -0.53 -22.33
N ALA A 37 3.95 0.04 -23.05
CA ALA A 37 2.52 -0.12 -22.74
C ALA A 37 2.10 -1.59 -22.74
N ALA A 38 2.55 -2.36 -23.74
CA ALA A 38 2.25 -3.78 -23.83
C ALA A 38 2.83 -4.58 -22.65
N ARG A 39 4.06 -4.28 -22.25
CA ARG A 39 4.69 -4.94 -21.09
C ARG A 39 4.00 -4.59 -19.77
N VAL A 40 3.61 -3.34 -19.60
CA VAL A 40 2.88 -2.90 -18.39
C VAL A 40 1.52 -3.59 -18.32
N ALA A 41 0.76 -3.62 -19.43
CA ALA A 41 -0.53 -4.30 -19.48
C ALA A 41 -0.39 -5.78 -19.10
N GLN A 42 0.65 -6.44 -19.58
CA GLN A 42 0.93 -7.84 -19.26
C GLN A 42 1.28 -8.02 -17.78
N MET A 43 2.08 -7.12 -17.21
CA MET A 43 2.40 -7.16 -15.78
C MET A 43 1.17 -6.93 -14.90
N GLU A 44 0.25 -6.07 -15.33
CA GLU A 44 -1.04 -5.88 -14.65
C GLU A 44 -1.88 -7.15 -14.71
N GLU A 45 -1.98 -7.76 -15.88
CA GLU A 45 -2.74 -9.01 -16.06
C GLU A 45 -2.16 -10.16 -15.24
N GLN A 46 -0.84 -10.25 -15.13
CA GLN A 46 -0.15 -11.28 -14.35
C GLN A 46 -0.16 -10.99 -12.83
N GLY A 47 -0.64 -9.84 -12.40
CA GLY A 47 -0.67 -9.45 -11.00
C GLY A 47 0.66 -8.98 -10.43
N ILE A 48 1.67 -8.76 -11.29
CA ILE A 48 2.95 -8.17 -10.87
C ILE A 48 2.71 -6.73 -10.42
N ILE A 49 1.87 -6.00 -11.16
CA ILE A 49 1.35 -4.70 -10.75
C ILE A 49 -0.10 -4.93 -10.33
N SER A 50 -0.40 -4.74 -9.06
CA SER A 50 -1.75 -4.93 -8.53
C SER A 50 -2.57 -3.65 -8.50
N GLY A 51 -1.96 -2.50 -8.70
CA GLY A 51 -2.65 -1.21 -8.70
C GLY A 51 -1.68 -0.05 -8.63
N TYR A 52 -2.26 1.14 -8.62
CA TYR A 52 -1.54 2.40 -8.54
C TYR A 52 -2.14 3.23 -7.42
N THR A 53 -1.30 3.99 -6.75
CA THR A 53 -1.75 4.83 -5.63
C THR A 53 -0.93 6.11 -5.57
N ILE A 54 -1.32 7.00 -4.69
CA ILE A 54 -0.58 8.24 -4.41
C ILE A 54 -0.05 8.20 -2.98
N ARG A 55 0.98 9.01 -2.73
CA ARG A 55 1.39 9.34 -1.37
C ARG A 55 0.90 10.75 -1.06
N GLN A 56 0.24 10.89 0.09
CA GLN A 56 -0.34 12.15 0.52
C GLN A 56 0.37 12.57 1.82
N ASP A 57 1.18 13.64 1.75
CA ASP A 57 2.12 13.96 2.82
C ASP A 57 1.54 14.86 3.91
N GLN A 58 0.44 15.60 3.66
CA GLN A 58 -0.13 16.48 4.69
C GLN A 58 -0.87 15.73 5.80
N LEU A 59 -1.08 14.42 5.66
CA LEU A 59 -1.76 13.60 6.65
C LEU A 59 -0.76 13.03 7.65
N SER A 60 -1.18 12.89 8.91
CA SER A 60 -0.40 12.12 9.88
C SER A 60 -0.52 10.62 9.58
N ARG A 61 0.56 9.90 9.79
CA ARG A 61 0.63 8.47 9.45
C ARG A 61 0.95 7.66 10.70
N HIS A 62 0.18 6.60 10.89
CA HIS A 62 0.25 5.77 12.09
C HIS A 62 0.38 4.31 11.69
N PHE A 63 1.36 3.64 12.29
CA PHE A 63 1.62 2.21 12.08
C PHE A 63 1.00 1.46 13.25
N ILE A 64 0.03 0.60 12.96
CA ILE A 64 -0.80 -0.04 13.98
C ILE A 64 -0.65 -1.55 13.88
N THR A 65 -0.20 -2.16 14.95
CA THR A 65 -0.20 -3.62 15.08
C THR A 65 -1.45 -4.04 15.82
N VAL A 66 -2.22 -4.96 15.23
CA VAL A 66 -3.46 -5.46 15.82
C VAL A 66 -3.25 -6.88 16.33
N PHE A 67 -3.61 -7.10 17.58
CA PHE A 67 -3.59 -8.39 18.27
C PHE A 67 -5.03 -8.86 18.40
N MET A 68 -5.45 -9.76 17.51
CA MET A 68 -6.84 -10.25 17.50
C MET A 68 -7.17 -11.00 18.78
N GLN A 69 -8.37 -10.75 19.33
CA GLN A 69 -8.88 -11.41 20.54
C GLN A 69 -9.97 -12.45 20.20
N ASN A 70 -10.32 -12.56 18.94
CA ASN A 70 -11.31 -13.53 18.45
C ASN A 70 -10.89 -14.04 17.07
N SER A 71 -11.68 -14.92 16.48
CA SER A 71 -11.41 -15.53 15.17
C SER A 71 -12.17 -14.87 14.02
N GLU A 72 -12.67 -13.66 14.20
CA GLU A 72 -13.44 -12.93 13.18
C GLU A 72 -12.56 -12.25 12.13
N PHE A 73 -11.62 -12.99 11.57
CA PHE A 73 -10.63 -12.45 10.62
C PHE A 73 -11.28 -11.91 9.36
N THR A 74 -12.22 -12.64 8.78
CA THR A 74 -12.92 -12.20 7.55
C THR A 74 -13.67 -10.90 7.77
N ARG A 75 -14.37 -10.78 8.89
CA ARG A 75 -15.10 -9.57 9.24
C ARG A 75 -14.16 -8.39 9.46
N PHE A 76 -13.04 -8.62 10.13
CA PHE A 76 -12.03 -7.58 10.36
C PHE A 76 -11.39 -7.12 9.05
N GLU A 77 -11.03 -8.05 8.17
CA GLU A 77 -10.43 -7.71 6.87
C GLU A 77 -11.40 -6.91 6.00
N ASN A 78 -12.69 -7.23 6.00
CA ASN A 78 -13.70 -6.45 5.31
C ASN A 78 -13.83 -5.04 5.90
N PHE A 79 -13.82 -4.93 7.22
CA PHE A 79 -13.80 -3.65 7.93
C PHE A 79 -12.62 -2.78 7.48
N LEU A 80 -11.42 -3.36 7.37
CA LEU A 80 -10.23 -2.64 6.92
C LEU A 80 -10.35 -2.20 5.45
N ARG A 81 -10.85 -3.08 4.56
CA ARG A 81 -11.01 -2.77 3.13
C ARG A 81 -11.97 -1.62 2.89
N GLU A 82 -12.99 -1.49 3.71
CA GLU A 82 -14.00 -0.45 3.58
C GLU A 82 -13.57 0.91 4.13
N ASN A 83 -12.48 0.96 4.88
CA ASN A 83 -12.01 2.21 5.49
C ASN A 83 -10.99 2.90 4.59
N PRO A 84 -11.34 4.05 3.97
CA PRO A 84 -10.43 4.75 3.04
C PRO A 84 -9.20 5.35 3.72
N ARG A 85 -9.20 5.47 5.05
CA ARG A 85 -8.04 5.97 5.82
C ARG A 85 -7.05 4.86 6.17
N VAL A 86 -7.40 3.61 5.98
CA VAL A 86 -6.46 2.49 6.03
C VAL A 86 -5.73 2.43 4.69
N GLU A 87 -4.53 2.98 4.65
CA GLU A 87 -3.74 3.07 3.43
C GLU A 87 -3.22 1.69 3.00
N SER A 88 -2.83 0.87 3.96
CA SER A 88 -2.39 -0.50 3.74
C SER A 88 -2.68 -1.36 4.96
N ALA A 89 -2.86 -2.66 4.73
CA ALA A 89 -3.07 -3.63 5.78
C ALA A 89 -2.48 -4.97 5.34
N TYR A 90 -1.69 -5.57 6.21
CA TYR A 90 -1.06 -6.86 5.95
C TYR A 90 -1.36 -7.81 7.09
N LYS A 91 -1.72 -9.06 6.76
CA LYS A 91 -1.71 -10.13 7.73
C LYS A 91 -0.27 -10.57 7.94
N VAL A 92 0.17 -10.63 9.19
CA VAL A 92 1.58 -10.85 9.52
C VAL A 92 1.76 -12.07 10.40
N THR A 93 2.98 -12.59 10.42
CA THR A 93 3.43 -13.59 11.39
C THR A 93 4.36 -12.90 12.38
N GLY A 94 4.58 -13.52 13.54
CA GLY A 94 5.41 -12.99 14.59
C GLY A 94 4.60 -12.24 15.62
N GLU A 95 4.94 -10.98 15.90
CA GLU A 95 4.21 -10.18 16.86
C GLU A 95 2.96 -9.60 16.23
N GLY A 96 1.79 -9.94 16.76
CA GLY A 96 0.50 -9.47 16.27
C GLY A 96 -0.05 -10.27 15.11
N CYS A 97 -1.26 -9.91 14.67
CA CYS A 97 -1.98 -10.57 13.59
C CYS A 97 -2.02 -9.72 12.31
N TYR A 98 -2.10 -8.41 12.46
CA TYR A 98 -2.17 -7.46 11.33
C TYR A 98 -1.29 -6.26 11.59
N GLN A 99 -0.70 -5.77 10.51
CA GLN A 99 0.06 -4.51 10.49
C GLN A 99 -0.62 -3.55 9.53
N LEU A 100 -1.05 -2.40 10.07
CA LEU A 100 -1.82 -1.40 9.32
C LEU A 100 -1.01 -0.11 9.19
N CYS A 101 -1.27 0.61 8.11
CA CYS A 101 -0.89 2.01 8.00
C CYS A 101 -2.17 2.84 7.90
N PHE A 102 -2.43 3.67 8.90
CA PHE A 102 -3.62 4.53 8.99
C PHE A 102 -3.22 5.99 8.82
N ILE A 103 -3.94 6.74 7.99
CA ILE A 103 -3.68 8.15 7.73
C ILE A 103 -4.83 8.99 8.29
N ALA A 104 -4.50 10.13 8.91
CA ALA A 104 -5.50 10.97 9.58
C ALA A 104 -5.19 12.45 9.44
N ASP A 105 -6.23 13.28 9.44
CA ASP A 105 -6.12 14.75 9.52
C ASP A 105 -5.98 15.23 10.96
N THR A 106 -6.59 14.52 11.90
CA THR A 106 -6.68 14.94 13.30
C THR A 106 -6.41 13.76 14.25
N PRO A 107 -5.93 14.05 15.49
CA PRO A 107 -5.81 13.02 16.51
C PRO A 107 -7.13 12.33 16.85
N GLN A 108 -8.26 13.03 16.71
CA GLN A 108 -9.58 12.49 16.98
C GLN A 108 -9.96 11.38 15.98
N GLU A 109 -9.53 11.49 14.73
CA GLU A 109 -9.73 10.42 13.75
C GLU A 109 -9.00 9.15 14.14
N VAL A 110 -7.77 9.27 14.66
CA VAL A 110 -6.99 8.13 15.15
C VAL A 110 -7.71 7.48 16.32
N GLU A 111 -8.16 8.26 17.28
CA GLU A 111 -8.89 7.76 18.46
C GLU A 111 -10.15 7.00 18.04
N ARG A 112 -10.95 7.57 17.15
CA ARG A 112 -12.17 6.92 16.65
C ARG A 112 -11.86 5.60 15.94
N PHE A 113 -10.79 5.57 15.14
CA PHE A 113 -10.39 4.34 14.49
C PHE A 113 -9.98 3.27 15.49
N LEU A 114 -9.15 3.63 16.46
CA LEU A 114 -8.71 2.69 17.50
C LEU A 114 -9.90 2.14 18.29
N ASP A 115 -10.87 3.00 18.62
CA ASP A 115 -12.10 2.56 19.27
C ASP A 115 -12.88 1.57 18.42
N SER A 116 -12.92 1.78 17.11
CA SER A 116 -13.62 0.89 16.17
C SER A 116 -12.93 -0.48 16.02
N VAL A 117 -11.65 -0.58 16.36
CA VAL A 117 -10.88 -1.83 16.31
C VAL A 117 -11.04 -2.64 17.61
N LEU A 118 -11.39 -2.01 18.71
CA LEU A 118 -11.49 -2.67 20.03
C LEU A 118 -12.34 -3.94 20.03
N PRO A 119 -13.49 -4.03 19.31
CA PRO A 119 -14.24 -5.27 19.25
C PRO A 119 -13.47 -6.46 18.66
N PHE A 120 -12.44 -6.20 17.88
CA PHE A 120 -11.63 -7.22 17.23
C PHE A 120 -10.37 -7.58 18.01
N GLY A 121 -9.76 -6.61 18.70
CA GLY A 121 -8.53 -6.86 19.40
C GLY A 121 -7.88 -5.61 19.97
N ARG A 122 -6.66 -5.79 20.47
CA ARG A 122 -5.86 -4.70 21.01
C ARG A 122 -4.92 -4.17 19.96
N CYS A 123 -4.52 -2.92 20.13
CA CYS A 123 -3.62 -2.23 19.21
C CYS A 123 -2.35 -1.75 19.91
N LYS A 124 -1.26 -1.77 19.16
CA LYS A 124 -0.01 -1.09 19.49
C LYS A 124 0.24 -0.08 18.36
N VAL A 125 0.46 1.18 18.71
CA VAL A 125 0.51 2.27 17.72
C VAL A 125 1.87 2.96 17.75
N LEU A 126 2.45 3.13 16.57
CA LEU A 126 3.60 4.01 16.35
C LEU A 126 3.16 5.13 15.42
N SER A 127 3.39 6.37 15.83
CA SER A 127 3.05 7.53 14.98
C SER A 127 4.31 8.05 14.31
N ALA A 128 4.25 8.22 12.98
CA ALA A 128 5.38 8.73 12.22
C ALA A 128 5.64 10.20 12.59
N ILE A 129 6.91 10.52 12.82
CA ILE A 129 7.32 11.92 13.03
C ILE A 129 7.41 12.62 11.67
N ARG A 130 8.06 11.98 10.71
CA ARG A 130 8.19 12.47 9.34
C ARG A 130 8.57 11.32 8.40
N CYS A 131 8.30 11.50 7.14
CA CYS A 131 8.80 10.57 6.11
C CYS A 131 10.28 10.84 5.84
N VAL A 132 11.09 9.79 5.75
CA VAL A 132 12.52 9.87 5.44
C VAL A 132 12.78 9.56 3.97
N LYS A 133 11.94 8.70 3.39
CA LYS A 133 12.07 8.29 1.99
C LYS A 133 10.72 7.95 1.40
#